data_7deebed61873458f9c80cdf0879cb28d
#
_entry.id   7deebed61873458f9c80cdf0879cb28d
#
_cell.length_a   1.000
_cell.length_b   1.000
_cell.length_c   1.000
_cell.angle_alpha   90.00
_cell.angle_beta   90.00
_cell.angle_gamma   90.00
#
_symmetry.space_group_name_H-M   'P 1'
#
loop_
_entity.id
_entity.type
_entity.pdbx_description
1 polymer ?
#
loop_
_entity_poly.entity_id
_entity_poly.type
_entity_poly.pdbx_seq_one_letter_code
_entity_poly.pdbx_strand_id
1 'polypeptide(L)'
;ALKCRECGREYPLEATHVCEFDFGPLEVAYDYDKIKKTLTKDALSKRPQTMWRFRELLPVAGEPTVGASVGYTPLIKADRLAKWLGIKEAWVKNDAVNYPTLSFKDRVVSVALSRARELGFNTVACASTGNLANSVAANTASAGLDSFVFIPADLEKGKILNSLIYGSRVVGIKGHYDEVNRLCAEIAGKYGWAFVNVNMRPYYAEGSKSMAFEIAEQLNWKLPQHTVVPMASGSLLTKIHKGYQELIKLGLANDSQPTVHGAQATGCSPISAAFKDGKDFFKPVKPNTIAKSLAIGTPADGFYALKVMKETGGASDDVTDDEIRDAMKALAECEGIFTETAGGVTVGAAKKLIASGKIPAEDSVVLCITGNGLKTLDAVQ
;
A
#
# COMPACT_ATOMS: atom_id res chain seq x y z
N ALA A 1 8.18 -6.16 -19.29
CA ALA A 1 9.55 -6.06 -18.80
C ALA A 1 9.57 -5.46 -17.38
N LEU A 2 10.67 -5.68 -16.64
CA LEU A 2 11.04 -4.80 -15.54
C LEU A 2 11.88 -3.66 -16.10
N LYS A 3 11.77 -2.48 -15.50
CA LYS A 3 12.51 -1.28 -15.93
C LYS A 3 13.07 -0.55 -14.73
N CYS A 4 14.35 -0.16 -14.80
CA CYS A 4 14.96 0.67 -13.79
C CYS A 4 14.32 2.06 -13.75
N ARG A 5 13.96 2.54 -12.57
CA ARG A 5 13.35 3.86 -12.39
C ARG A 5 14.34 5.01 -12.60
N GLU A 6 15.62 4.75 -12.46
CA GLU A 6 16.69 5.76 -12.60
C GLU A 6 17.25 5.80 -14.02
N CYS A 7 17.87 4.73 -14.51
CA CYS A 7 18.54 4.73 -15.82
C CYS A 7 17.68 4.24 -16.99
N GLY A 8 16.50 3.67 -16.71
CA GLY A 8 15.58 3.19 -17.74
C GLY A 8 15.95 1.83 -18.37
N ARG A 9 17.01 1.14 -17.92
CA ARG A 9 17.34 -0.21 -18.41
C ARG A 9 16.21 -1.18 -18.19
N GLU A 10 16.00 -2.05 -19.16
CA GLU A 10 14.99 -3.09 -19.12
C GLU A 10 15.59 -4.45 -18.77
N TYR A 11 14.82 -5.25 -18.03
CA TYR A 11 15.16 -6.57 -17.55
C TYR A 11 14.02 -7.55 -17.85
N PRO A 12 14.28 -8.85 -17.94
CA PRO A 12 13.24 -9.84 -18.05
C PRO A 12 12.37 -9.86 -16.78
N LEU A 13 11.17 -10.44 -16.91
CA LEU A 13 10.22 -10.58 -15.78
C LEU A 13 10.64 -11.73 -14.85
N GLU A 14 11.73 -11.55 -14.13
CA GLU A 14 12.33 -12.49 -13.18
C GLU A 14 12.24 -11.95 -11.74
N ALA A 15 12.64 -12.78 -10.77
CA ALA A 15 12.64 -12.39 -9.35
C ALA A 15 13.87 -11.53 -9.01
N THR A 16 13.90 -10.32 -9.56
CA THR A 16 14.92 -9.30 -9.30
C THR A 16 14.27 -7.95 -8.97
N HIS A 17 14.93 -7.10 -8.18
CA HIS A 17 14.34 -5.86 -7.68
C HIS A 17 15.23 -4.63 -7.81
N VAL A 18 16.51 -4.83 -8.16
CA VAL A 18 17.48 -3.75 -8.33
C VAL A 18 18.18 -3.83 -9.67
N CYS A 19 18.51 -2.68 -10.22
CA CYS A 19 19.31 -2.55 -11.43
C CYS A 19 20.76 -2.93 -11.16
N GLU A 20 21.36 -3.73 -12.03
CA GLU A 20 22.77 -4.14 -11.91
C GLU A 20 23.75 -3.00 -12.17
N PHE A 21 23.30 -1.93 -12.85
CA PHE A 21 24.16 -0.83 -13.26
C PHE A 21 24.26 0.31 -12.21
N ASP A 22 23.10 0.75 -11.71
CA ASP A 22 23.02 1.92 -10.81
C ASP A 22 22.34 1.61 -9.48
N PHE A 23 22.02 0.34 -9.25
CA PHE A 23 21.29 -0.14 -8.05
C PHE A 23 19.94 0.53 -7.83
N GLY A 24 19.40 1.20 -8.84
CA GLY A 24 18.06 1.78 -8.82
C GLY A 24 16.98 0.70 -8.72
N PRO A 25 15.82 1.01 -8.09
CA PRO A 25 14.73 0.06 -7.96
C PRO A 25 14.10 -0.24 -9.31
N LEU A 26 13.76 -1.51 -9.53
CA LEU A 26 13.04 -1.96 -10.72
C LEU A 26 11.54 -1.79 -10.52
N GLU A 27 10.85 -1.48 -11.60
CA GLU A 27 9.40 -1.36 -11.68
C GLU A 27 8.87 -2.10 -12.91
N VAL A 28 7.63 -2.59 -12.83
CA VAL A 28 6.99 -3.26 -13.98
C VAL A 28 6.61 -2.23 -15.04
N ALA A 29 7.06 -2.47 -16.27
CA ALA A 29 6.70 -1.70 -17.47
C ALA A 29 5.63 -2.45 -18.28
N TYR A 30 4.64 -1.71 -18.75
CA TYR A 30 3.49 -2.23 -19.48
C TYR A 30 3.45 -1.67 -20.91
N ASP A 31 2.91 -2.47 -21.83
CA ASP A 31 2.56 -2.05 -23.19
C ASP A 31 1.12 -1.45 -23.17
N TYR A 32 1.04 -0.15 -22.90
CA TYR A 32 -0.25 0.55 -22.78
C TYR A 32 -1.01 0.59 -24.11
N ASP A 33 -0.33 0.61 -25.25
CA ASP A 33 -1.00 0.62 -26.57
C ASP A 33 -1.72 -0.71 -26.84
N LYS A 34 -1.12 -1.81 -26.41
CA LYS A 34 -1.74 -3.13 -26.43
C LYS A 34 -2.89 -3.22 -25.44
N ILE A 35 -2.69 -2.78 -24.19
CA ILE A 35 -3.71 -2.82 -23.13
C ILE A 35 -4.94 -2.00 -23.51
N LYS A 36 -4.76 -0.82 -24.08
CA LYS A 36 -5.86 0.07 -24.51
C LYS A 36 -6.86 -0.61 -25.47
N LYS A 37 -6.40 -1.59 -26.23
CA LYS A 37 -7.26 -2.33 -27.19
C LYS A 37 -8.18 -3.34 -26.49
N THR A 38 -7.85 -3.80 -25.30
CA THR A 38 -8.57 -4.88 -24.60
C THR A 38 -9.24 -4.42 -23.32
N LEU A 39 -8.63 -3.47 -22.59
CA LEU A 39 -9.15 -2.95 -21.33
C LEU A 39 -10.07 -1.74 -21.62
N THR A 40 -11.35 -2.01 -21.75
CA THR A 40 -12.40 -1.00 -21.96
C THR A 40 -13.42 -0.99 -20.83
N LYS A 41 -14.19 0.07 -20.67
CA LYS A 41 -15.27 0.15 -19.68
C LYS A 41 -16.30 -0.94 -19.86
N ASP A 42 -16.64 -1.27 -21.12
CA ASP A 42 -17.55 -2.38 -21.45
C ASP A 42 -16.97 -3.74 -21.02
N ALA A 43 -15.70 -3.99 -21.29
CA ALA A 43 -15.04 -5.22 -20.83
C ALA A 43 -15.03 -5.31 -19.30
N LEU A 44 -14.71 -4.22 -18.61
CA LEU A 44 -14.71 -4.14 -17.15
C LEU A 44 -16.10 -4.40 -16.55
N SER A 45 -17.17 -3.86 -17.13
CA SER A 45 -18.54 -4.03 -16.61
C SER A 45 -18.99 -5.49 -16.55
N LYS A 46 -18.40 -6.36 -17.35
CA LYS A 46 -18.71 -7.80 -17.46
C LYS A 46 -17.86 -8.68 -16.53
N ARG A 47 -16.86 -8.12 -15.86
CA ARG A 47 -15.91 -8.87 -15.00
C ARG A 47 -16.38 -8.90 -13.54
N PRO A 48 -16.01 -9.94 -12.78
CA PRO A 48 -16.26 -9.99 -11.34
C PRO A 48 -15.71 -8.76 -10.59
N GLN A 49 -16.37 -8.38 -9.50
CA GLN A 49 -15.97 -7.27 -8.66
C GLN A 49 -14.83 -7.68 -7.71
N THR A 50 -13.64 -7.82 -8.26
CA THR A 50 -12.36 -8.04 -7.55
C THR A 50 -11.31 -7.12 -8.15
N MET A 51 -10.15 -6.98 -7.53
CA MET A 51 -9.06 -6.19 -8.12
C MET A 51 -8.56 -6.78 -9.45
N TRP A 52 -8.76 -8.08 -9.68
CA TRP A 52 -8.30 -8.80 -10.87
C TRP A 52 -9.10 -8.45 -12.14
N ARG A 53 -10.16 -7.67 -12.01
CA ARG A 53 -10.85 -7.11 -13.19
C ARG A 53 -9.93 -6.21 -14.02
N PHE A 54 -8.88 -5.65 -13.41
CA PHE A 54 -7.83 -4.84 -14.04
C PHE A 54 -6.56 -5.63 -14.36
N ARG A 55 -6.67 -6.94 -14.60
CA ARG A 55 -5.53 -7.87 -14.75
C ARG A 55 -4.49 -7.43 -15.79
N GLU A 56 -4.88 -6.72 -16.85
CA GLU A 56 -3.95 -6.22 -17.87
C GLU A 56 -2.97 -5.17 -17.31
N LEU A 57 -3.31 -4.53 -16.20
CA LEU A 57 -2.49 -3.58 -15.47
C LEU A 57 -1.80 -4.20 -14.24
N LEU A 58 -1.87 -5.53 -14.09
CA LEU A 58 -1.22 -6.28 -13.03
C LEU A 58 -0.21 -7.25 -13.63
N PRO A 59 0.95 -7.51 -12.97
CA PRO A 59 2.06 -8.28 -13.55
C PRO A 59 1.86 -9.80 -13.40
N VAL A 60 0.67 -10.29 -13.76
CA VAL A 60 0.30 -11.71 -13.76
C VAL A 60 -0.22 -12.05 -15.16
N ALA A 61 0.34 -13.10 -15.78
CA ALA A 61 0.06 -13.41 -17.19
C ALA A 61 -1.27 -14.13 -17.38
N GLY A 62 -1.68 -14.95 -16.42
CA GLY A 62 -2.89 -15.78 -16.49
C GLY A 62 -3.99 -15.33 -15.54
N GLU A 63 -4.89 -16.25 -15.23
CA GLU A 63 -5.85 -16.07 -14.14
C GLU A 63 -5.12 -16.07 -12.78
N PRO A 64 -5.58 -15.28 -11.81
CA PRO A 64 -4.93 -15.21 -10.51
C PRO A 64 -5.00 -16.55 -9.79
N THR A 65 -3.86 -17.05 -9.38
CA THR A 65 -3.76 -18.33 -8.67
C THR A 65 -3.80 -18.16 -7.15
N VAL A 66 -3.71 -16.92 -6.67
CA VAL A 66 -3.73 -16.55 -5.25
C VAL A 66 -4.59 -15.30 -5.07
N GLY A 67 -5.47 -15.31 -4.08
CA GLY A 67 -6.27 -14.15 -3.72
C GLY A 67 -7.29 -13.73 -4.79
N ALA A 68 -7.97 -14.67 -5.43
CA ALA A 68 -8.95 -14.40 -6.49
C ALA A 68 -10.09 -13.47 -6.07
N SER A 69 -10.43 -13.42 -4.77
CA SER A 69 -11.52 -12.61 -4.21
C SER A 69 -11.06 -11.29 -3.61
N VAL A 70 -9.78 -10.93 -3.73
CA VAL A 70 -9.20 -9.73 -3.12
C VAL A 70 -9.63 -8.47 -3.86
N GLY A 71 -9.80 -7.40 -3.12
CA GLY A 71 -10.07 -6.07 -3.65
C GLY A 71 -11.54 -5.78 -3.89
N TYR A 72 -11.81 -4.76 -4.70
CA TYR A 72 -13.11 -4.14 -4.91
C TYR A 72 -13.83 -3.78 -3.61
N THR A 73 -13.05 -3.31 -2.66
CA THR A 73 -13.54 -2.89 -1.35
C THR A 73 -14.46 -1.67 -1.46
N PRO A 74 -15.36 -1.43 -0.49
CA PRO A 74 -16.27 -0.31 -0.55
C PRO A 74 -15.57 1.04 -0.68
N LEU A 75 -16.11 1.90 -1.54
CA LEU A 75 -15.88 3.34 -1.52
C LEU A 75 -17.13 4.00 -0.91
N ILE A 76 -17.01 4.49 0.31
CA ILE A 76 -18.11 4.96 1.13
C ILE A 76 -18.15 6.48 1.12
N LYS A 77 -19.30 7.06 0.76
CA LYS A 77 -19.52 8.49 0.93
C LYS A 77 -19.68 8.80 2.42
N ALA A 78 -18.80 9.64 2.94
CA ALA A 78 -18.63 9.86 4.38
C ALA A 78 -19.14 11.25 4.78
N ASP A 79 -20.48 11.46 4.75
CA ASP A 79 -21.09 12.77 4.93
C ASP A 79 -20.94 13.32 6.37
N ARG A 80 -20.96 12.44 7.40
CA ARG A 80 -20.75 12.86 8.79
C ARG A 80 -19.28 13.16 9.07
N LEU A 81 -18.40 12.36 8.50
CA LEU A 81 -16.95 12.59 8.59
C LEU A 81 -16.57 13.87 7.84
N ALA A 82 -17.18 14.17 6.68
CA ALA A 82 -16.95 15.40 5.93
C ALA A 82 -17.26 16.63 6.80
N LYS A 83 -18.37 16.62 7.55
CA LYS A 83 -18.70 17.68 8.50
C LYS A 83 -17.68 17.82 9.62
N TRP A 84 -17.20 16.71 10.16
CA TRP A 84 -16.16 16.71 11.20
C TRP A 84 -14.82 17.23 10.69
N LEU A 85 -14.47 16.91 9.43
CA LEU A 85 -13.27 17.40 8.76
C LEU A 85 -13.37 18.87 8.37
N GLY A 86 -14.58 19.40 8.16
CA GLY A 86 -14.81 20.74 7.64
C GLY A 86 -14.64 20.86 6.13
N ILE A 87 -14.98 19.81 5.38
CA ILE A 87 -14.90 19.75 3.92
C ILE A 87 -16.28 19.46 3.32
N LYS A 88 -16.50 19.86 2.09
CA LYS A 88 -17.77 19.68 1.36
C LYS A 88 -18.08 18.20 1.11
N GLU A 89 -17.09 17.40 0.71
CA GLU A 89 -17.28 16.02 0.33
C GLU A 89 -16.09 15.14 0.74
N ALA A 90 -16.35 14.06 1.45
CA ALA A 90 -15.36 13.06 1.79
C ALA A 90 -15.81 11.65 1.41
N TRP A 91 -14.86 10.85 0.95
CA TRP A 91 -15.04 9.44 0.62
C TRP A 91 -14.00 8.61 1.36
N VAL A 92 -14.39 7.42 1.79
CA VAL A 92 -13.51 6.45 2.44
C VAL A 92 -13.33 5.24 1.53
N LYS A 93 -12.12 5.01 1.04
CA LYS A 93 -11.75 3.75 0.40
C LYS A 93 -11.39 2.75 1.51
N ASN A 94 -12.29 1.81 1.77
CA ASN A 94 -12.26 1.02 2.99
C ASN A 94 -11.63 -0.37 2.80
N ASP A 95 -10.31 -0.47 2.89
CA ASP A 95 -9.59 -1.74 2.91
C ASP A 95 -9.56 -2.41 4.32
N ALA A 96 -10.20 -1.82 5.33
CA ALA A 96 -10.40 -2.46 6.63
C ALA A 96 -11.26 -3.72 6.55
N VAL A 97 -11.97 -3.93 5.44
CA VAL A 97 -12.79 -5.11 5.16
C VAL A 97 -12.25 -5.97 4.03
N ASN A 98 -11.04 -5.71 3.56
CA ASN A 98 -10.44 -6.47 2.46
C ASN A 98 -10.16 -7.92 2.87
N TYR A 99 -10.54 -8.86 2.02
CA TYR A 99 -10.36 -10.31 2.27
C TYR A 99 -8.94 -10.76 1.87
N PRO A 100 -8.29 -11.73 2.58
CA PRO A 100 -8.80 -12.45 3.76
C PRO A 100 -8.36 -11.84 5.10
N THR A 101 -7.40 -10.90 5.14
CA THR A 101 -6.76 -10.51 6.40
C THR A 101 -7.08 -9.09 6.85
N LEU A 102 -8.13 -8.50 6.30
CA LEU A 102 -8.66 -7.20 6.71
C LEU A 102 -7.65 -6.05 6.58
N SER A 103 -6.87 -6.07 5.48
CA SER A 103 -5.98 -4.96 5.14
C SER A 103 -5.66 -4.90 3.64
N PHE A 104 -5.15 -3.74 3.19
CA PHE A 104 -4.71 -3.57 1.80
C PHE A 104 -3.54 -4.49 1.40
N LYS A 105 -2.85 -5.09 2.39
CA LYS A 105 -1.74 -6.03 2.13
C LYS A 105 -2.18 -7.24 1.31
N ASP A 106 -3.43 -7.62 1.39
CA ASP A 106 -3.95 -8.72 0.57
C ASP A 106 -3.89 -8.41 -0.93
N ARG A 107 -3.99 -7.14 -1.35
CA ARG A 107 -3.81 -6.72 -2.75
C ARG A 107 -2.40 -7.01 -3.26
N VAL A 108 -1.41 -6.53 -2.53
CA VAL A 108 0.00 -6.62 -2.92
C VAL A 108 0.55 -8.03 -2.80
N VAL A 109 0.11 -8.76 -1.78
CA VAL A 109 0.52 -10.15 -1.55
C VAL A 109 -0.05 -11.08 -2.61
N SER A 110 -1.34 -10.95 -2.94
CA SER A 110 -1.94 -11.81 -3.97
C SER A 110 -1.29 -11.65 -5.34
N VAL A 111 -0.88 -10.43 -5.72
CA VAL A 111 -0.10 -10.20 -6.94
C VAL A 111 1.28 -10.83 -6.86
N ALA A 112 2.01 -10.58 -5.77
CA ALA A 112 3.34 -11.15 -5.59
C ALA A 112 3.35 -12.68 -5.61
N LEU A 113 2.39 -13.31 -4.93
CA LEU A 113 2.29 -14.78 -4.85
C LEU A 113 1.82 -15.41 -6.15
N SER A 114 0.84 -14.81 -6.85
CA SER A 114 0.45 -15.28 -8.18
C SER A 114 1.64 -15.24 -9.13
N ARG A 115 2.41 -14.16 -9.12
CA ARG A 115 3.62 -14.05 -9.93
C ARG A 115 4.72 -15.00 -9.48
N ALA A 116 4.93 -15.21 -8.18
CA ALA A 116 5.89 -16.17 -7.66
C ALA A 116 5.60 -17.61 -8.18
N ARG A 117 4.34 -18.01 -8.19
CA ARG A 117 3.93 -19.31 -8.77
C ARG A 117 4.23 -19.41 -10.27
N GLU A 118 3.95 -18.35 -11.05
CA GLU A 118 4.29 -18.32 -12.48
C GLU A 118 5.81 -18.45 -12.72
N LEU A 119 6.62 -17.94 -11.78
CA LEU A 119 8.08 -18.06 -11.80
C LEU A 119 8.59 -19.41 -11.23
N GLY A 120 7.70 -20.32 -10.83
CA GLY A 120 8.04 -21.65 -10.34
C GLY A 120 8.45 -21.72 -8.87
N PHE A 121 8.21 -20.68 -8.07
CA PHE A 121 8.48 -20.72 -6.63
C PHE A 121 7.42 -21.52 -5.87
N ASN A 122 7.86 -22.38 -4.98
CA ASN A 122 7.02 -23.16 -4.07
C ASN A 122 7.12 -22.66 -2.61
N THR A 123 8.17 -21.92 -2.30
CA THR A 123 8.42 -21.36 -0.97
C THR A 123 8.41 -19.85 -1.01
N VAL A 124 7.60 -19.26 -0.15
CA VAL A 124 7.42 -17.81 -0.02
C VAL A 124 7.87 -17.36 1.35
N ALA A 125 8.45 -16.17 1.45
CA ALA A 125 8.86 -15.62 2.72
C ALA A 125 8.64 -14.10 2.80
N CYS A 126 8.62 -13.59 4.03
CA CYS A 126 8.67 -12.16 4.31
C CYS A 126 9.36 -11.87 5.63
N ALA A 127 9.95 -10.66 5.74
CA ALA A 127 10.38 -10.08 7.00
C ALA A 127 9.31 -9.10 7.46
N SER A 128 8.43 -9.51 8.38
CA SER A 128 7.34 -8.65 8.87
C SER A 128 6.69 -9.22 10.12
N THR A 129 6.17 -8.35 10.96
CA THR A 129 5.44 -8.71 12.19
C THR A 129 3.96 -8.29 12.16
N GLY A 130 3.50 -7.65 11.08
CA GLY A 130 2.15 -7.05 10.99
C GLY A 130 1.33 -7.55 9.81
N ASN A 131 0.58 -6.63 9.20
CA ASN A 131 -0.35 -6.92 8.11
C ASN A 131 0.27 -7.70 6.93
N LEU A 132 1.55 -7.45 6.61
CA LEU A 132 2.24 -8.17 5.54
C LEU A 132 2.41 -9.66 5.91
N ALA A 133 2.88 -9.96 7.12
CA ALA A 133 3.05 -11.34 7.58
C ALA A 133 1.72 -12.09 7.61
N ASN A 134 0.66 -11.46 8.12
CA ASN A 134 -0.68 -12.05 8.18
C ASN A 134 -1.21 -12.36 6.76
N SER A 135 -1.04 -11.43 5.83
CA SER A 135 -1.47 -11.60 4.46
C SER A 135 -0.70 -12.70 3.74
N VAL A 136 0.63 -12.75 3.91
CA VAL A 136 1.47 -13.85 3.36
C VAL A 136 1.00 -15.18 3.92
N ALA A 137 0.85 -15.31 5.24
CA ALA A 137 0.45 -16.54 5.88
C ALA A 137 -0.92 -17.05 5.39
N ALA A 138 -1.94 -16.18 5.35
CA ALA A 138 -3.28 -16.55 4.93
C ALA A 138 -3.33 -16.93 3.43
N ASN A 139 -2.71 -16.13 2.57
CA ASN A 139 -2.74 -16.37 1.13
C ASN A 139 -1.90 -17.59 0.72
N THR A 140 -0.77 -17.86 1.38
CA THR A 140 0.02 -19.08 1.12
C THR A 140 -0.72 -20.34 1.59
N ALA A 141 -1.38 -20.29 2.75
CA ALA A 141 -2.19 -21.41 3.25
C ALA A 141 -3.29 -21.78 2.24
N SER A 142 -4.04 -20.79 1.74
CA SER A 142 -5.11 -21.04 0.75
C SER A 142 -4.58 -21.53 -0.61
N ALA A 143 -3.34 -21.20 -0.96
CA ALA A 143 -2.70 -21.57 -2.21
C ALA A 143 -1.87 -22.87 -2.14
N GLY A 144 -1.74 -23.47 -0.97
CA GLY A 144 -0.90 -24.66 -0.77
C GLY A 144 0.60 -24.41 -0.97
N LEU A 145 1.08 -23.21 -0.64
CA LEU A 145 2.47 -22.82 -0.71
C LEU A 145 3.14 -22.91 0.68
N ASP A 146 4.40 -23.30 0.74
CA ASP A 146 5.20 -23.20 1.96
C ASP A 146 5.49 -21.73 2.28
N SER A 147 5.36 -21.34 3.55
CA SER A 147 5.63 -19.97 3.96
C SER A 147 6.50 -19.86 5.20
N PHE A 148 7.39 -18.85 5.16
CA PHE A 148 8.27 -18.47 6.26
C PHE A 148 8.09 -16.99 6.60
N VAL A 149 7.91 -16.71 7.89
CA VAL A 149 7.82 -15.34 8.41
C VAL A 149 9.02 -15.09 9.32
N PHE A 150 9.89 -14.17 8.93
CA PHE A 150 11.07 -13.78 9.69
C PHE A 150 10.76 -12.58 10.58
N ILE A 151 11.09 -12.69 11.86
CA ILE A 151 10.81 -11.68 12.89
C ILE A 151 12.00 -11.50 13.82
N PRO A 152 12.13 -10.36 14.53
CA PRO A 152 13.01 -10.27 15.70
C PRO A 152 12.58 -11.27 16.78
N ALA A 153 13.56 -11.93 17.44
CA ALA A 153 13.28 -13.02 18.38
C ALA A 153 12.63 -12.57 19.70
N ASP A 154 12.68 -11.28 20.00
CA ASP A 154 12.14 -10.65 21.21
C ASP A 154 10.66 -10.22 21.07
N LEU A 155 10.00 -10.59 19.98
CA LEU A 155 8.62 -10.21 19.71
C LEU A 155 7.63 -10.97 20.62
N GLU A 156 6.63 -10.26 21.11
CA GLU A 156 5.56 -10.83 21.94
C GLU A 156 4.78 -11.94 21.21
N LYS A 157 4.49 -13.04 21.93
CA LYS A 157 3.78 -14.22 21.37
C LYS A 157 2.45 -13.88 20.71
N GLY A 158 1.69 -12.92 21.23
CA GLY A 158 0.39 -12.52 20.67
C GLY A 158 0.49 -11.97 19.24
N LYS A 159 1.60 -11.32 18.89
CA LYS A 159 1.81 -10.77 17.54
C LYS A 159 2.15 -11.85 16.49
N ILE A 160 2.60 -13.01 16.95
CA ILE A 160 3.00 -14.13 16.10
C ILE A 160 1.81 -15.03 15.77
N LEU A 161 0.81 -15.07 16.64
CA LEU A 161 -0.34 -15.97 16.55
C LEU A 161 -1.09 -15.85 15.21
N ASN A 162 -1.25 -14.62 14.72
CA ASN A 162 -1.93 -14.34 13.45
C ASN A 162 -1.24 -14.96 12.22
N SER A 163 0.06 -15.28 12.32
CA SER A 163 0.77 -15.98 11.25
C SER A 163 0.83 -17.49 11.50
N LEU A 164 0.96 -17.90 12.77
CA LEU A 164 1.02 -19.31 13.15
C LEU A 164 -0.29 -20.07 12.87
N ILE A 165 -1.45 -19.43 13.06
CA ILE A 165 -2.76 -20.07 12.85
C ILE A 165 -2.95 -20.58 11.42
N TYR A 166 -2.28 -19.96 10.44
CA TYR A 166 -2.30 -20.37 9.04
C TYR A 166 -1.24 -21.42 8.68
N GLY A 167 -0.47 -21.92 9.66
CA GLY A 167 0.56 -22.92 9.43
C GLY A 167 1.90 -22.39 8.91
N SER A 168 2.10 -21.07 8.87
CA SER A 168 3.40 -20.50 8.48
C SER A 168 4.50 -20.85 9.49
N ARG A 169 5.70 -21.12 8.99
CA ARG A 169 6.87 -21.29 9.82
C ARG A 169 7.41 -19.92 10.23
N VAL A 170 7.36 -19.62 11.52
CA VAL A 170 7.87 -18.35 12.07
C VAL A 170 9.28 -18.55 12.58
N VAL A 171 10.22 -17.74 12.07
CA VAL A 171 11.65 -17.80 12.38
C VAL A 171 12.05 -16.55 13.17
N GLY A 172 12.36 -16.73 14.45
CA GLY A 172 12.87 -15.66 15.31
C GLY A 172 14.38 -15.47 15.13
N ILE A 173 14.79 -14.28 14.72
CA ILE A 173 16.18 -13.90 14.53
C ILE A 173 16.66 -13.06 15.71
N LYS A 174 17.78 -13.44 16.33
CA LYS A 174 18.45 -12.61 17.32
C LYS A 174 19.17 -11.47 16.62
N GLY A 175 18.60 -10.28 16.68
CA GLY A 175 19.11 -9.08 16.01
C GLY A 175 18.02 -8.04 15.76
N HIS A 176 18.42 -6.89 15.23
CA HIS A 176 17.51 -5.80 14.89
C HIS A 176 16.85 -6.03 13.52
N TYR A 177 15.78 -5.28 13.23
CA TYR A 177 14.99 -5.41 11.99
C TYR A 177 15.83 -5.31 10.70
N ASP A 178 16.86 -4.45 10.67
CA ASP A 178 17.73 -4.29 9.51
C ASP A 178 18.61 -5.53 9.28
N GLU A 179 19.04 -6.22 10.34
CA GLU A 179 19.79 -7.48 10.25
C GLU A 179 18.88 -8.61 9.73
N VAL A 180 17.61 -8.63 10.17
CA VAL A 180 16.60 -9.57 9.63
C VAL A 180 16.40 -9.35 8.14
N ASN A 181 16.26 -8.11 7.69
CA ASN A 181 16.09 -7.79 6.27
C ASN A 181 17.31 -8.18 5.43
N ARG A 182 18.52 -7.92 5.92
CA ARG A 182 19.76 -8.34 5.23
C ARG A 182 19.84 -9.86 5.10
N LEU A 183 19.58 -10.60 6.17
CA LEU A 183 19.54 -12.06 6.15
C LEU A 183 18.50 -12.58 5.15
N CYS A 184 17.32 -11.94 5.07
CA CYS A 184 16.28 -12.31 4.10
C CYS A 184 16.75 -12.12 2.65
N ALA A 185 17.51 -11.06 2.36
CA ALA A 185 18.10 -10.84 1.04
C ALA A 185 19.14 -11.93 0.68
N GLU A 186 19.98 -12.32 1.64
CA GLU A 186 20.97 -13.40 1.47
C GLU A 186 20.27 -14.75 1.24
N ILE A 187 19.22 -15.06 2.00
CA ILE A 187 18.41 -16.29 1.85
C ILE A 187 17.73 -16.32 0.47
N ALA A 188 17.15 -15.19 0.04
CA ALA A 188 16.50 -15.10 -1.28
C ALA A 188 17.46 -15.48 -2.41
N GLY A 189 18.70 -14.97 -2.37
CA GLY A 189 19.73 -15.28 -3.37
C GLY A 189 20.24 -16.73 -3.28
N LYS A 190 20.37 -17.28 -2.05
CA LYS A 190 20.99 -18.60 -1.85
C LYS A 190 20.05 -19.78 -2.08
N TYR A 191 18.79 -19.67 -1.64
CA TYR A 191 17.85 -20.79 -1.60
C TYR A 191 16.76 -20.71 -2.66
N GLY A 192 16.72 -19.66 -3.46
CA GLY A 192 15.71 -19.48 -4.49
C GLY A 192 14.29 -19.36 -3.90
N TRP A 193 14.11 -18.65 -2.80
CA TRP A 193 12.80 -18.38 -2.21
C TRP A 193 12.23 -17.05 -2.69
N ALA A 194 10.90 -16.99 -2.82
CA ALA A 194 10.21 -15.76 -3.15
C ALA A 194 9.99 -14.91 -1.88
N PHE A 195 10.82 -13.91 -1.67
CA PHE A 195 10.62 -12.92 -0.63
C PHE A 195 9.78 -11.76 -1.15
N VAL A 196 8.55 -11.62 -0.66
CA VAL A 196 7.57 -10.65 -1.20
C VAL A 196 8.04 -9.20 -1.12
N ASN A 197 8.81 -8.86 -0.09
CA ASN A 197 9.34 -7.51 0.13
C ASN A 197 10.83 -7.34 -0.26
N VAL A 198 11.42 -8.33 -0.92
CA VAL A 198 12.79 -8.30 -1.47
C VAL A 198 12.74 -8.56 -2.98
N ASN A 199 13.03 -9.78 -3.44
CA ASN A 199 13.15 -10.12 -4.86
C ASN A 199 11.80 -10.07 -5.62
N MET A 200 10.66 -10.19 -4.94
CA MET A 200 9.32 -10.02 -5.53
C MET A 200 8.77 -8.58 -5.41
N ARG A 201 9.53 -7.64 -4.84
CA ARG A 201 9.09 -6.28 -4.56
C ARG A 201 8.52 -5.52 -5.77
N PRO A 202 9.08 -5.59 -7.00
CA PRO A 202 8.48 -4.92 -8.16
C PRO A 202 7.05 -5.37 -8.44
N TYR A 203 6.78 -6.66 -8.34
CA TYR A 203 5.45 -7.25 -8.56
C TYR A 203 4.50 -6.96 -7.38
N TYR A 204 4.99 -7.11 -6.16
CA TYR A 204 4.29 -6.76 -4.93
C TYR A 204 3.75 -5.32 -4.97
N ALA A 205 4.59 -4.36 -5.30
CA ALA A 205 4.20 -2.96 -5.31
C ALA A 205 3.03 -2.67 -6.27
N GLU A 206 2.98 -3.35 -7.42
CA GLU A 206 1.95 -3.14 -8.45
C GLU A 206 0.52 -3.46 -7.95
N GLY A 207 0.35 -4.36 -7.00
CA GLY A 207 -0.96 -4.64 -6.39
C GLY A 207 -1.61 -3.42 -5.74
N SER A 208 -0.82 -2.46 -5.25
CA SER A 208 -1.32 -1.22 -4.65
C SER A 208 -2.10 -0.33 -5.64
N LYS A 209 -1.79 -0.39 -6.94
CA LYS A 209 -2.48 0.40 -7.98
C LYS A 209 -3.96 0.08 -8.07
N SER A 210 -4.34 -1.16 -7.74
CA SER A 210 -5.73 -1.60 -7.82
C SER A 210 -6.66 -0.75 -6.95
N MET A 211 -6.17 -0.16 -5.86
CA MET A 211 -6.94 0.78 -5.05
C MET A 211 -7.32 2.03 -5.85
N ALA A 212 -6.39 2.61 -6.62
CA ALA A 212 -6.67 3.76 -7.48
C ALA A 212 -7.65 3.42 -8.62
N PHE A 213 -7.52 2.24 -9.22
CA PHE A 213 -8.41 1.78 -10.28
C PHE A 213 -9.86 1.65 -9.79
N GLU A 214 -10.04 1.05 -8.61
CA GLU A 214 -11.34 0.89 -7.98
C GLU A 214 -11.95 2.24 -7.57
N ILE A 215 -11.17 3.16 -6.99
CA ILE A 215 -11.62 4.51 -6.67
C ILE A 215 -12.18 5.20 -7.92
N ALA A 216 -11.43 5.17 -9.02
CA ALA A 216 -11.87 5.79 -10.27
C ALA A 216 -13.15 5.16 -10.82
N GLU A 217 -13.22 3.83 -10.86
CA GLU A 217 -14.42 3.12 -11.34
C GLU A 217 -15.64 3.40 -10.47
N GLN A 218 -15.49 3.35 -9.15
CA GLN A 218 -16.57 3.60 -8.19
C GLN A 218 -17.03 5.05 -8.15
N LEU A 219 -16.19 5.99 -8.60
CA LEU A 219 -16.56 7.40 -8.86
C LEU A 219 -17.00 7.64 -10.31
N ASN A 220 -17.48 6.60 -11.02
CA ASN A 220 -17.91 6.70 -12.42
C ASN A 220 -16.82 7.27 -13.36
N TRP A 221 -15.57 6.86 -13.14
CA TRP A 221 -14.38 7.25 -13.92
C TRP A 221 -14.02 8.74 -13.82
N LYS A 222 -14.54 9.42 -12.83
CA LYS A 222 -14.05 10.74 -12.40
C LYS A 222 -13.00 10.55 -11.34
N LEU A 223 -11.79 11.04 -11.60
CA LEU A 223 -10.74 10.99 -10.59
C LEU A 223 -11.05 11.98 -9.46
N PRO A 224 -10.72 11.65 -8.20
CA PRO A 224 -10.95 12.55 -7.07
C PRO A 224 -10.06 13.79 -7.20
N GLN A 225 -10.50 14.93 -6.65
CA GLN A 225 -9.67 16.13 -6.58
C GLN A 225 -8.46 15.91 -5.67
N HIS A 226 -8.70 15.32 -4.51
CA HIS A 226 -7.67 15.03 -3.51
C HIS A 226 -7.72 13.58 -3.04
N THR A 227 -6.55 12.99 -2.82
CA THR A 227 -6.41 11.66 -2.20
C THR A 227 -5.39 11.72 -1.08
N VAL A 228 -5.76 11.32 0.14
CA VAL A 228 -4.85 11.26 1.30
C VAL A 228 -4.45 9.81 1.56
N VAL A 229 -3.14 9.56 1.58
CA VAL A 229 -2.56 8.22 1.63
C VAL A 229 -1.61 8.09 2.82
N PRO A 230 -1.74 7.07 3.68
CA PRO A 230 -0.78 6.83 4.75
C PRO A 230 0.55 6.33 4.17
N MET A 231 1.65 6.85 4.71
CA MET A 231 2.99 6.50 4.23
C MET A 231 3.78 5.77 5.31
N ALA A 232 4.17 4.53 5.03
CA ALA A 232 5.27 3.82 5.70
C ALA A 232 6.55 3.98 4.86
N SER A 233 6.75 3.14 3.84
CA SER A 233 7.83 3.28 2.86
C SER A 233 7.58 4.35 1.79
N GLY A 234 6.34 4.79 1.59
CA GLY A 234 5.90 5.65 0.49
C GLY A 234 5.34 4.89 -0.72
N SER A 235 5.49 3.56 -0.77
CA SER A 235 5.11 2.73 -1.92
C SER A 235 3.63 2.86 -2.31
N LEU A 236 2.70 2.80 -1.33
CA LEU A 236 1.26 2.91 -1.61
C LEU A 236 0.92 4.23 -2.30
N LEU A 237 1.45 5.35 -1.81
CA LEU A 237 1.23 6.68 -2.38
C LEU A 237 1.70 6.75 -3.83
N THR A 238 2.92 6.29 -4.10
CA THR A 238 3.50 6.31 -5.46
C THR A 238 2.72 5.43 -6.43
N LYS A 239 2.18 4.30 -5.95
CA LYS A 239 1.41 3.37 -6.78
C LYS A 239 -0.04 3.81 -7.00
N ILE A 240 -0.66 4.49 -6.05
CA ILE A 240 -1.96 5.15 -6.28
C ILE A 240 -1.81 6.21 -7.37
N HIS A 241 -0.79 7.05 -7.29
CA HIS A 241 -0.51 8.03 -8.35
C HIS A 241 -0.28 7.34 -9.70
N LYS A 242 0.60 6.31 -9.77
CA LYS A 242 0.81 5.54 -11.00
C LYS A 242 -0.50 4.97 -11.54
N GLY A 243 -1.37 4.43 -10.68
CA GLY A 243 -2.66 3.90 -11.08
C GLY A 243 -3.56 4.95 -11.74
N TYR A 244 -3.64 6.15 -11.19
CA TYR A 244 -4.38 7.24 -11.82
C TYR A 244 -3.79 7.63 -13.18
N GLN A 245 -2.46 7.75 -13.28
CA GLN A 245 -1.78 8.06 -14.54
C GLN A 245 -2.04 6.99 -15.61
N GLU A 246 -2.06 5.73 -15.25
CA GLU A 246 -2.37 4.63 -16.15
C GLU A 246 -3.81 4.73 -16.70
N LEU A 247 -4.78 5.03 -15.86
CA LEU A 247 -6.18 5.21 -16.29
C LEU A 247 -6.37 6.40 -17.23
N ILE A 248 -5.69 7.51 -16.97
CA ILE A 248 -5.67 8.68 -17.87
C ILE A 248 -5.05 8.29 -19.21
N LYS A 249 -3.86 7.68 -19.18
CA LYS A 249 -3.14 7.25 -20.40
C LYS A 249 -3.96 6.29 -21.27
N LEU A 250 -4.74 5.42 -20.65
CA LEU A 250 -5.62 4.49 -21.33
C LEU A 250 -6.94 5.14 -21.83
N GLY A 251 -7.24 6.38 -21.42
CA GLY A 251 -8.50 7.05 -21.74
C GLY A 251 -9.70 6.47 -20.99
N LEU A 252 -9.48 5.75 -19.89
CA LEU A 252 -10.54 5.21 -19.03
C LEU A 252 -11.08 6.26 -18.06
N ALA A 253 -10.22 7.14 -17.57
CA ALA A 253 -10.58 8.25 -16.70
C ALA A 253 -10.44 9.60 -17.44
N ASN A 254 -11.05 10.66 -16.88
CA ASN A 254 -10.86 12.02 -17.35
C ASN A 254 -9.41 12.50 -17.14
N ASP A 255 -9.01 13.56 -17.85
CA ASP A 255 -7.65 14.10 -17.82
C ASP A 255 -7.32 14.92 -16.54
N SER A 256 -8.23 14.98 -15.57
CA SER A 256 -7.95 15.66 -14.31
C SER A 256 -6.85 14.93 -13.53
N GLN A 257 -5.87 15.69 -13.06
CA GLN A 257 -4.77 15.18 -12.27
C GLN A 257 -5.14 15.24 -10.79
N PRO A 258 -5.35 14.09 -10.09
CA PRO A 258 -5.60 14.10 -8.66
C PRO A 258 -4.40 14.64 -7.89
N THR A 259 -4.67 15.51 -6.95
CA THR A 259 -3.67 15.93 -5.96
C THR A 259 -3.50 14.82 -4.93
N VAL A 260 -2.27 14.37 -4.71
CA VAL A 260 -1.97 13.26 -3.80
C VAL A 260 -1.22 13.79 -2.57
N HIS A 261 -1.78 13.52 -1.41
CA HIS A 261 -1.26 13.96 -0.11
C HIS A 261 -0.76 12.79 0.72
N GLY A 262 0.33 13.00 1.43
CA GLY A 262 0.92 12.00 2.30
C GLY A 262 0.60 12.24 3.78
N ALA A 263 0.39 11.16 4.53
CA ALA A 263 0.12 11.19 5.95
C ALA A 263 1.11 10.30 6.71
N GLN A 264 1.71 10.82 7.79
CA GLN A 264 2.58 10.07 8.70
C GLN A 264 2.22 10.32 10.16
N ALA A 265 2.75 9.50 11.07
CA ALA A 265 2.68 9.75 12.51
C ALA A 265 3.88 10.63 12.93
N THR A 266 3.68 11.60 13.80
CA THR A 266 4.74 12.53 14.27
C THR A 266 5.95 11.78 14.85
N GLY A 267 5.71 10.68 15.56
CA GLY A 267 6.79 9.83 16.09
C GLY A 267 7.57 9.05 15.03
N CYS A 268 7.17 9.09 13.75
CA CYS A 268 7.91 8.53 12.61
C CYS A 268 7.46 9.19 11.30
N SER A 269 7.94 10.42 11.05
CA SER A 269 7.51 11.25 9.92
C SER A 269 8.64 11.72 9.00
N PRO A 270 9.61 10.86 8.59
CA PRO A 270 10.76 11.31 7.82
C PRO A 270 10.37 11.96 6.48
N ILE A 271 9.35 11.44 5.79
CA ILE A 271 8.90 11.98 4.50
C ILE A 271 8.15 13.31 4.71
N SER A 272 7.22 13.37 5.68
CA SER A 272 6.46 14.59 5.97
C SER A 272 7.36 15.72 6.44
N ALA A 273 8.35 15.43 7.29
CA ALA A 273 9.34 16.42 7.73
C ALA A 273 10.16 16.96 6.56
N ALA A 274 10.68 16.09 5.69
CA ALA A 274 11.41 16.52 4.51
C ALA A 274 10.56 17.36 3.56
N PHE A 275 9.29 16.99 3.36
CA PHE A 275 8.35 17.74 2.53
C PHE A 275 8.10 19.16 3.10
N LYS A 276 7.82 19.27 4.41
CA LYS A 276 7.60 20.56 5.10
C LYS A 276 8.85 21.46 5.03
N ASP A 277 10.05 20.87 5.09
CA ASP A 277 11.33 21.56 4.96
C ASP A 277 11.67 21.90 3.49
N GLY A 278 10.85 21.56 2.51
CA GLY A 278 11.11 21.77 1.07
C GLY A 278 12.23 20.93 0.47
N LYS A 279 12.66 19.88 1.16
CA LYS A 279 13.78 19.00 0.75
C LYS A 279 13.34 17.93 -0.23
N ASP A 280 14.29 17.44 -1.05
CA ASP A 280 14.10 16.32 -1.95
C ASP A 280 14.52 14.97 -1.35
N PHE A 281 15.13 15.00 -0.17
CA PHE A 281 15.59 13.81 0.55
C PHE A 281 15.19 13.89 2.03
N PHE A 282 14.97 12.75 2.62
CA PHE A 282 14.65 12.63 4.04
C PHE A 282 15.88 12.22 4.86
N LYS A 283 15.82 12.49 6.16
CA LYS A 283 16.78 11.96 7.14
C LYS A 283 16.15 10.75 7.83
N PRO A 284 16.88 9.64 8.03
CA PRO A 284 16.41 8.53 8.82
C PRO A 284 16.02 8.95 10.25
N VAL A 285 14.94 8.35 10.77
CA VAL A 285 14.47 8.61 12.13
C VAL A 285 14.29 7.30 12.88
N LYS A 286 14.45 7.31 14.22
CA LYS A 286 14.10 6.16 15.06
C LYS A 286 12.60 6.24 15.37
N PRO A 287 11.79 5.25 14.97
CA PRO A 287 10.35 5.28 15.18
C PRO A 287 9.96 5.24 16.67
N ASN A 288 9.01 6.10 17.06
CA ASN A 288 8.39 6.10 18.37
C ASN A 288 6.91 6.53 18.23
N THR A 289 6.02 5.61 17.87
CA THR A 289 4.58 5.86 17.67
C THR A 289 3.76 4.59 17.89
N ILE A 290 2.48 4.75 18.20
CA ILE A 290 1.49 3.66 18.21
C ILE A 290 1.17 3.14 16.81
N ALA A 291 1.39 3.93 15.75
CA ALA A 291 1.14 3.54 14.37
C ALA A 291 2.23 2.58 13.85
N LYS A 292 2.31 1.39 14.44
CA LYS A 292 3.38 0.40 14.18
C LYS A 292 3.49 -0.02 12.71
N SER A 293 2.37 -0.09 11.98
CA SER A 293 2.37 -0.42 10.55
C SER A 293 2.99 0.67 9.66
N LEU A 294 3.12 1.90 10.16
CA LEU A 294 3.75 3.04 9.48
C LEU A 294 5.16 3.37 10.01
N ALA A 295 5.64 2.65 11.02
CA ALA A 295 6.87 2.94 11.74
C ALA A 295 8.13 2.50 10.95
N ILE A 296 8.35 3.09 9.78
CA ILE A 296 9.54 2.89 8.93
C ILE A 296 10.37 4.17 8.93
N GLY A 297 11.47 4.15 9.68
CA GLY A 297 12.35 5.31 9.84
C GLY A 297 13.23 5.60 8.62
N THR A 298 13.48 4.60 7.77
CA THR A 298 14.24 4.72 6.51
C THR A 298 13.35 4.25 5.35
N PRO A 299 12.42 5.11 4.86
CA PRO A 299 11.43 4.73 3.86
C PRO A 299 12.04 4.53 2.47
N ALA A 300 12.00 3.30 1.95
CA ALA A 300 12.63 2.93 0.69
C ALA A 300 12.06 3.66 -0.55
N ASP A 301 10.80 4.07 -0.51
CA ASP A 301 10.15 4.84 -1.59
C ASP A 301 9.95 6.32 -1.21
N GLY A 302 10.61 6.80 -0.15
CA GLY A 302 10.43 8.15 0.39
C GLY A 302 10.77 9.26 -0.61
N PHE A 303 11.85 9.11 -1.37
CA PHE A 303 12.23 10.03 -2.45
C PHE A 303 11.11 10.15 -3.50
N TYR A 304 10.57 9.02 -3.94
CA TYR A 304 9.51 9.00 -4.95
C TYR A 304 8.19 9.54 -4.42
N ALA A 305 7.88 9.32 -3.13
CA ALA A 305 6.70 9.89 -2.49
C ALA A 305 6.79 11.43 -2.42
N LEU A 306 7.97 11.97 -2.05
CA LEU A 306 8.23 13.41 -2.09
C LEU A 306 8.02 13.98 -3.49
N LYS A 307 8.55 13.31 -4.50
CA LYS A 307 8.42 13.70 -5.90
C LYS A 307 6.96 13.74 -6.35
N VAL A 308 6.18 12.68 -6.08
CA VAL A 308 4.75 12.62 -6.42
C VAL A 308 3.96 13.74 -5.76
N MET A 309 4.15 13.99 -4.47
CA MET A 309 3.43 15.07 -3.78
C MET A 309 3.77 16.44 -4.39
N LYS A 310 5.03 16.71 -4.72
CA LYS A 310 5.45 17.95 -5.39
C LYS A 310 4.84 18.08 -6.79
N GLU A 311 4.93 17.04 -7.61
CA GLU A 311 4.42 17.03 -9.00
C GLU A 311 2.91 17.19 -9.08
N THR A 312 2.17 16.66 -8.11
CA THR A 312 0.70 16.76 -8.07
C THR A 312 0.18 18.01 -7.35
N GLY A 313 1.06 18.87 -6.85
CA GLY A 313 0.66 20.01 -6.01
C GLY A 313 0.13 19.59 -4.64
N GLY A 314 0.44 18.39 -4.20
CA GLY A 314 0.03 17.84 -2.92
C GLY A 314 0.79 18.41 -1.74
N ALA A 315 0.46 17.91 -0.57
CA ALA A 315 1.08 18.28 0.70
C ALA A 315 1.26 17.05 1.59
N SER A 316 1.96 17.23 2.68
CA SER A 316 2.09 16.19 3.70
C SER A 316 1.91 16.78 5.09
N ASP A 317 1.25 16.01 5.95
CA ASP A 317 1.19 16.33 7.37
C ASP A 317 1.42 15.09 8.23
N ASP A 318 1.75 15.34 9.49
CA ASP A 318 1.93 14.28 10.49
C ASP A 318 1.07 14.56 11.74
N VAL A 319 0.69 13.48 12.41
CA VAL A 319 -0.22 13.51 13.55
C VAL A 319 0.37 12.82 14.76
N THR A 320 0.11 13.37 15.94
CA THR A 320 0.52 12.77 17.23
C THR A 320 -0.29 11.51 17.53
N ASP A 321 0.19 10.69 18.49
CA ASP A 321 -0.50 9.49 18.91
C ASP A 321 -1.91 9.77 19.46
N ASP A 322 -2.13 10.90 20.13
CA ASP A 322 -3.45 11.30 20.60
C ASP A 322 -4.36 11.72 19.44
N GLU A 323 -3.85 12.53 18.50
CA GLU A 323 -4.60 12.86 17.27
C GLU A 323 -4.96 11.62 16.44
N ILE A 324 -4.12 10.58 16.45
CA ILE A 324 -4.42 9.29 15.82
C ILE A 324 -5.65 8.65 16.48
N ARG A 325 -5.67 8.56 17.83
CA ARG A 325 -6.80 7.99 18.58
C ARG A 325 -8.10 8.78 18.35
N ASP A 326 -8.02 10.10 18.38
CA ASP A 326 -9.17 10.98 18.12
C ASP A 326 -9.71 10.78 16.70
N ALA A 327 -8.84 10.66 15.71
CA ALA A 327 -9.23 10.42 14.33
C ALA A 327 -9.83 9.02 14.11
N MET A 328 -9.30 7.98 14.75
CA MET A 328 -9.88 6.63 14.76
C MET A 328 -11.29 6.64 15.35
N LYS A 329 -11.45 7.32 16.48
CA LYS A 329 -12.75 7.49 17.14
C LYS A 329 -13.73 8.25 16.27
N ALA A 330 -13.32 9.37 15.68
CA ALA A 330 -14.16 10.16 14.78
C ALA A 330 -14.66 9.35 13.60
N LEU A 331 -13.78 8.56 12.94
CA LEU A 331 -14.18 7.68 11.83
C LEU A 331 -15.19 6.62 12.27
N ALA A 332 -15.00 6.03 13.46
CA ALA A 332 -15.91 5.04 14.01
C ALA A 332 -17.27 5.65 14.37
N GLU A 333 -17.29 6.80 15.05
CA GLU A 333 -18.53 7.48 15.46
C GLU A 333 -19.30 8.09 14.29
N CYS A 334 -18.59 8.59 13.28
CA CYS A 334 -19.23 9.19 12.10
C CYS A 334 -19.74 8.14 11.11
N GLU A 335 -18.95 7.12 10.80
CA GLU A 335 -19.22 6.24 9.66
C GLU A 335 -19.30 4.75 10.04
N GLY A 336 -19.18 4.40 11.32
CA GLY A 336 -19.18 3.00 11.78
C GLY A 336 -17.96 2.20 11.31
N ILE A 337 -16.86 2.87 10.96
CA ILE A 337 -15.65 2.21 10.45
C ILE A 337 -14.59 2.20 11.55
N PHE A 338 -14.31 1.01 12.10
CA PHE A 338 -13.21 0.83 13.03
C PHE A 338 -11.93 0.52 12.26
N THR A 339 -11.05 1.51 12.16
CA THR A 339 -9.77 1.41 11.46
C THR A 339 -8.60 1.14 12.40
N GLU A 340 -7.52 0.54 11.88
CA GLU A 340 -6.22 0.51 12.56
C GLU A 340 -5.61 1.92 12.66
N THR A 341 -4.53 2.06 13.43
CA THR A 341 -3.83 3.34 13.65
C THR A 341 -3.41 4.04 12.36
N ALA A 342 -3.06 3.31 11.30
CA ALA A 342 -2.74 3.89 9.99
C ALA A 342 -3.92 4.67 9.39
N GLY A 343 -5.15 4.21 9.56
CA GLY A 343 -6.34 4.95 9.14
C GLY A 343 -6.57 6.20 10.00
N GLY A 344 -6.28 6.13 11.31
CA GLY A 344 -6.27 7.31 12.17
C GLY A 344 -5.26 8.37 11.69
N VAL A 345 -4.07 7.93 11.27
CA VAL A 345 -3.07 8.83 10.66
C VAL A 345 -3.63 9.50 9.40
N THR A 346 -4.28 8.75 8.52
CA THR A 346 -4.87 9.30 7.28
C THR A 346 -5.93 10.36 7.58
N VAL A 347 -6.87 10.06 8.46
CA VAL A 347 -7.99 10.96 8.81
C VAL A 347 -7.49 12.19 9.57
N GLY A 348 -6.57 12.03 10.53
CA GLY A 348 -5.99 13.13 11.30
C GLY A 348 -5.16 14.08 10.44
N ALA A 349 -4.33 13.54 9.53
CA ALA A 349 -3.57 14.37 8.60
C ALA A 349 -4.49 15.11 7.61
N ALA A 350 -5.54 14.45 7.10
CA ALA A 350 -6.54 15.12 6.27
C ALA A 350 -7.18 16.31 6.97
N LYS A 351 -7.54 16.17 8.25
CA LYS A 351 -8.09 17.28 9.06
C LYS A 351 -7.13 18.46 9.14
N LYS A 352 -5.84 18.21 9.37
CA LYS A 352 -4.81 19.26 9.40
C LYS A 352 -4.62 19.94 8.04
N LEU A 353 -4.59 19.15 6.97
CA LEU A 353 -4.43 19.65 5.60
C LEU A 353 -5.62 20.53 5.17
N ILE A 354 -6.85 20.17 5.57
CA ILE A 354 -8.04 20.99 5.35
C ILE A 354 -8.00 22.27 6.20
N ALA A 355 -7.72 22.15 7.48
CA ALA A 355 -7.65 23.30 8.40
C ALA A 355 -6.57 24.31 8.00
N SER A 356 -5.47 23.86 7.38
CA SER A 356 -4.40 24.73 6.86
C SER A 356 -4.65 25.23 5.43
N GLY A 357 -5.78 24.90 4.80
CA GLY A 357 -6.13 25.30 3.44
C GLY A 357 -5.31 24.62 2.34
N LYS A 358 -4.54 23.56 2.66
CA LYS A 358 -3.83 22.74 1.67
C LYS A 358 -4.78 21.84 0.87
N ILE A 359 -5.90 21.50 1.46
CA ILE A 359 -7.07 20.93 0.80
C ILE A 359 -8.19 21.94 0.96
N PRO A 360 -8.69 22.58 -0.12
CA PRO A 360 -9.79 23.54 -0.03
C PRO A 360 -11.07 22.92 0.53
N ALA A 361 -11.78 23.64 1.38
CA ALA A 361 -12.98 23.14 2.05
C ALA A 361 -14.15 22.84 1.10
N GLU A 362 -14.19 23.46 -0.07
CA GLU A 362 -15.18 23.23 -1.14
C GLU A 362 -14.89 22.04 -2.05
N ASP A 363 -13.73 21.43 -1.91
CA ASP A 363 -13.33 20.28 -2.75
C ASP A 363 -13.80 18.93 -2.17
N SER A 364 -13.52 17.86 -2.90
CA SER A 364 -13.74 16.49 -2.50
C SER A 364 -12.42 15.79 -2.16
N VAL A 365 -12.44 14.91 -1.15
CA VAL A 365 -11.29 14.12 -0.75
C VAL A 365 -11.62 12.64 -0.63
N VAL A 366 -10.70 11.78 -1.10
CA VAL A 366 -10.71 10.32 -0.82
C VAL A 366 -9.67 10.02 0.24
N LEU A 367 -10.09 9.33 1.30
CA LEU A 367 -9.26 8.86 2.40
C LEU A 367 -8.97 7.37 2.24
N CYS A 368 -7.70 6.98 2.14
CA CYS A 368 -7.29 5.58 2.02
C CYS A 368 -7.17 4.93 3.39
N ILE A 369 -8.15 4.12 3.76
CA ILE A 369 -8.18 3.35 5.00
C ILE A 369 -7.65 1.96 4.73
N THR A 370 -6.49 1.62 5.32
CA THR A 370 -5.65 0.49 4.90
C THR A 370 -5.79 -0.76 5.74
N GLY A 371 -6.48 -0.72 6.87
CA GLY A 371 -6.66 -1.91 7.70
C GLY A 371 -7.64 -1.75 8.85
N ASN A 372 -8.02 -2.89 9.42
CA ASN A 372 -9.06 -3.01 10.44
C ASN A 372 -8.53 -2.74 11.85
N GLY A 373 -9.31 -2.05 12.67
CA GLY A 373 -8.98 -1.68 14.04
C GLY A 373 -8.85 -2.86 15.02
N LEU A 374 -9.49 -3.99 14.72
CA LEU A 374 -9.33 -5.21 15.52
C LEU A 374 -7.89 -5.71 15.60
N LYS A 375 -7.01 -5.23 14.72
CA LYS A 375 -5.58 -5.59 14.71
C LYS A 375 -4.72 -4.72 15.64
N THR A 376 -5.28 -3.64 16.16
CA THR A 376 -4.55 -2.65 16.99
C THR A 376 -5.38 -2.20 18.20
N LEU A 377 -6.04 -3.16 18.86
CA LEU A 377 -6.90 -2.88 20.03
C LEU A 377 -6.14 -2.18 21.18
N ASP A 378 -4.89 -2.54 21.38
CA ASP A 378 -3.98 -1.93 22.37
C ASP A 378 -3.74 -0.42 22.12
N ALA A 379 -3.97 0.07 20.92
CA ALA A 379 -3.81 1.49 20.61
C ALA A 379 -4.98 2.37 21.11
N VAL A 380 -6.14 1.76 21.41
CA VAL A 380 -7.37 2.46 21.84
C VAL A 380 -7.77 2.14 23.29
N GLN A 381 -6.94 1.38 24.01
CA GLN A 381 -7.10 1.07 25.45
C GLN A 381 -6.63 2.22 26.36
#